data_886661bc728c3e3e1183bcabc7366548
#
_entry.id   886661bc728c3e3e1183bcabc7366548
#
_cell.length_a   1.000
_cell.length_b   1.000
_cell.length_c   1.000
_cell.angle_alpha   90.00
_cell.angle_beta   90.00
_cell.angle_gamma   90.00
#
_symmetry.space_group_name_H-M   'P 1'
#
loop_
_entity.id
_entity.type
_entity.pdbx_description
1 polymer ?
#
loop_
_entity_poly.entity_id
_entity_poly.type
_entity_poly.pdbx_seq_one_letter_code
_entity_poly.pdbx_strand_id
1 'polypeptide(L)'
;MNTKIASRAWVAIGVAALGYFVDIYDLILFSIVRLPSLRGIGVPENEVLSVGVRLLNNQMIGMLIGGIVWGVLGDKRGRLSVLFGSILMYSLANLANGFVQDVETYAWLRLIAGIGLAGELGAGVTLVAEMLPPQTRGIGTTIIAGVGILGAVLAVIVSWVLSWRHAYWLGGIMGLMLLVLRVGVLESG
;
A
#
# COMPACT_ATOMS: atom_id res chain seq x y z
N MET A 1 -32.53 -5.59 10.24
CA MET A 1 -31.09 -5.86 10.12
C MET A 1 -30.47 -5.56 11.47
N ASN A 2 -29.80 -6.53 12.07
CA ASN A 2 -29.34 -6.41 13.46
C ASN A 2 -28.30 -5.28 13.56
N THR A 3 -28.49 -4.28 14.42
CA THR A 3 -27.63 -3.08 14.54
C THR A 3 -26.15 -3.41 14.76
N LYS A 4 -25.85 -4.54 15.42
CA LYS A 4 -24.48 -5.03 15.63
C LYS A 4 -23.80 -5.51 14.33
N ILE A 5 -24.52 -6.12 13.41
CA ILE A 5 -23.98 -6.57 12.10
C ILE A 5 -23.70 -5.34 11.22
N ALA A 6 -24.58 -4.36 11.25
CA ALA A 6 -24.36 -3.11 10.52
C ALA A 6 -23.11 -2.35 11.03
N SER A 7 -22.92 -2.27 12.34
CA SER A 7 -21.74 -1.60 12.93
C SER A 7 -20.42 -2.28 12.53
N ARG A 8 -20.34 -3.61 12.59
CA ARG A 8 -19.13 -4.38 12.19
C ARG A 8 -18.79 -4.18 10.71
N ALA A 9 -19.81 -4.14 9.84
CA ALA A 9 -19.59 -3.91 8.41
C ALA A 9 -19.02 -2.51 8.14
N TRP A 10 -19.51 -1.47 8.82
CA TRP A 10 -18.98 -0.11 8.68
C TRP A 10 -17.53 0.03 9.18
N VAL A 11 -17.20 -0.62 10.28
CA VAL A 11 -15.81 -0.66 10.78
C VAL A 11 -14.89 -1.35 9.76
N ALA A 12 -15.31 -2.47 9.18
CA ALA A 12 -14.54 -3.17 8.16
C ALA A 12 -14.34 -2.31 6.90
N ILE A 13 -15.36 -1.59 6.45
CA ILE A 13 -15.26 -0.63 5.33
C ILE A 13 -14.26 0.47 5.68
N GLY A 14 -14.34 1.05 6.87
CA GLY A 14 -13.41 2.10 7.31
C GLY A 14 -11.96 1.64 7.30
N VAL A 15 -11.69 0.46 7.85
CA VAL A 15 -10.34 -0.12 7.88
C VAL A 15 -9.82 -0.46 6.47
N ALA A 16 -10.70 -1.00 5.60
CA ALA A 16 -10.35 -1.27 4.20
C ALA A 16 -10.09 0.03 3.42
N ALA A 17 -10.89 1.06 3.66
CA ALA A 17 -10.72 2.37 3.04
C ALA A 17 -9.40 3.04 3.44
N LEU A 18 -9.01 2.94 4.72
CA LEU A 18 -7.71 3.40 5.19
C LEU A 18 -6.55 2.59 4.56
N GLY A 19 -6.72 1.28 4.37
CA GLY A 19 -5.74 0.47 3.65
C GLY A 19 -5.55 0.97 2.23
N TYR A 20 -6.63 1.10 1.50
CA TYR A 20 -6.59 1.60 0.12
C TYR A 20 -6.04 3.03 0.02
N PHE A 21 -6.29 3.88 1.02
CA PHE A 21 -5.68 5.20 1.14
C PHE A 21 -4.15 5.14 1.20
N VAL A 22 -3.60 4.26 2.04
CA VAL A 22 -2.15 4.09 2.19
C VAL A 22 -1.53 3.49 0.92
N ASP A 23 -2.21 2.54 0.28
CA ASP A 23 -1.77 1.93 -0.97
C ASP A 23 -1.67 2.94 -2.11
N ILE A 24 -2.71 3.76 -2.29
CA ILE A 24 -2.72 4.81 -3.32
C ILE A 24 -1.71 5.89 -3.00
N TYR A 25 -1.54 6.25 -1.72
CA TYR A 25 -0.48 7.14 -1.30
C TYR A 25 0.89 6.63 -1.77
N ASP A 26 1.24 5.38 -1.50
CA ASP A 26 2.56 4.82 -1.86
C ASP A 26 2.78 4.77 -3.38
N LEU A 27 1.79 4.32 -4.13
CA LEU A 27 1.86 4.25 -5.60
C LEU A 27 2.10 5.63 -6.23
N ILE A 28 1.36 6.63 -5.79
CA ILE A 28 1.45 7.99 -6.31
C ILE A 28 2.72 8.66 -5.81
N LEU A 29 3.04 8.51 -4.52
CA LEU A 29 4.28 9.05 -3.96
C LEU A 29 5.49 8.57 -4.75
N PHE A 30 5.63 7.26 -4.96
CA PHE A 30 6.76 6.71 -5.71
C PHE A 30 6.84 7.30 -7.12
N SER A 31 5.71 7.45 -7.81
CA SER A 31 5.68 8.05 -9.14
C SER A 31 6.23 9.47 -9.15
N ILE A 32 6.00 10.25 -8.08
CA ILE A 32 6.46 11.64 -7.95
C ILE A 32 7.92 11.68 -7.49
N VAL A 33 8.27 10.98 -6.41
CA VAL A 33 9.59 11.11 -5.76
C VAL A 33 10.68 10.29 -6.43
N ARG A 34 10.34 9.42 -7.38
CA ARG A 34 11.27 8.53 -8.08
C ARG A 34 12.46 9.27 -8.69
N LEU A 35 12.21 10.30 -9.49
CA LEU A 35 13.29 11.05 -10.13
C LEU A 35 14.07 11.92 -9.12
N PRO A 36 13.43 12.70 -8.24
CA PRO A 36 14.15 13.40 -7.18
C PRO A 36 15.00 12.51 -6.28
N SER A 37 14.54 11.30 -5.95
CA SER A 37 15.30 10.38 -5.11
C SER A 37 16.55 9.85 -5.82
N LEU A 38 16.46 9.55 -7.12
CA LEU A 38 17.60 9.11 -7.92
C LEU A 38 18.66 10.20 -8.03
N ARG A 39 18.26 11.46 -8.25
CA ARG A 39 19.19 12.61 -8.19
C ARG A 39 19.81 12.74 -6.81
N GLY A 40 19.02 12.54 -5.75
CA GLY A 40 19.48 12.62 -4.37
C GLY A 40 20.49 11.57 -3.94
N ILE A 41 20.55 10.41 -4.64
CA ILE A 41 21.57 9.37 -4.43
C ILE A 41 22.70 9.45 -5.45
N GLY A 42 22.76 10.50 -6.29
CA GLY A 42 23.89 10.79 -7.17
C GLY A 42 23.83 10.09 -8.54
N VAL A 43 22.66 9.66 -9.01
CA VAL A 43 22.51 9.11 -10.38
C VAL A 43 22.71 10.23 -11.41
N PRO A 44 23.57 10.05 -12.45
CA PRO A 44 23.78 11.03 -13.50
C PRO A 44 22.49 11.42 -14.23
N GLU A 45 22.32 12.69 -14.58
CA GLU A 45 21.07 13.22 -15.14
C GLU A 45 20.65 12.50 -16.43
N ASN A 46 21.60 12.09 -17.25
CA ASN A 46 21.36 11.32 -18.49
C ASN A 46 20.81 9.90 -18.21
N GLU A 47 20.96 9.36 -17.00
CA GLU A 47 20.50 8.02 -16.60
C GLU A 47 19.27 8.04 -15.70
N VAL A 48 18.93 9.17 -15.07
CA VAL A 48 17.84 9.28 -14.11
C VAL A 48 16.53 8.73 -14.66
N LEU A 49 16.19 9.00 -15.91
CA LEU A 49 14.94 8.53 -16.50
C LEU A 49 14.94 7.01 -16.73
N SER A 50 16.01 6.46 -17.31
CA SER A 50 16.14 5.03 -17.59
C SER A 50 16.17 4.20 -16.32
N VAL A 51 16.95 4.63 -15.32
CA VAL A 51 16.99 4.00 -13.99
C VAL A 51 15.63 4.13 -13.31
N GLY A 52 14.97 5.28 -13.42
CA GLY A 52 13.63 5.49 -12.89
C GLY A 52 12.60 4.52 -13.49
N VAL A 53 12.65 4.25 -14.79
CA VAL A 53 11.81 3.24 -15.44
C VAL A 53 12.14 1.83 -14.94
N ARG A 54 13.42 1.50 -14.77
CA ARG A 54 13.86 0.21 -14.18
C ARG A 54 13.25 0.00 -12.80
N LEU A 55 13.29 1.01 -11.92
CA LEU A 55 12.70 0.93 -10.57
C LEU A 55 11.18 0.71 -10.63
N LEU A 56 10.50 1.40 -11.55
CA LEU A 56 9.05 1.22 -11.74
C LEU A 56 8.74 -0.20 -12.21
N ASN A 57 9.49 -0.71 -13.18
CA ASN A 57 9.32 -2.08 -13.67
C ASN A 57 9.55 -3.11 -12.56
N ASN A 58 10.56 -2.92 -11.70
CA ASN A 58 10.80 -3.80 -10.56
C ASN A 58 9.61 -3.82 -9.60
N GLN A 59 9.01 -2.67 -9.31
CA GLN A 59 7.80 -2.62 -8.49
C GLN A 59 6.62 -3.34 -9.16
N MET A 60 6.41 -3.16 -10.47
CA MET A 60 5.35 -3.85 -11.22
C MET A 60 5.58 -5.36 -11.26
N ILE A 61 6.81 -5.82 -11.47
CA ILE A 61 7.18 -7.23 -11.38
C ILE A 61 6.91 -7.76 -9.96
N GLY A 62 7.28 -6.99 -8.93
CA GLY A 62 6.96 -7.30 -7.55
C GLY A 62 5.46 -7.47 -7.32
N MET A 63 4.64 -6.56 -7.85
CA MET A 63 3.17 -6.65 -7.75
C MET A 63 2.62 -7.89 -8.46
N LEU A 64 3.16 -8.26 -9.62
CA LEU A 64 2.77 -9.48 -10.33
C LEU A 64 3.08 -10.73 -9.51
N ILE A 65 4.30 -10.83 -9.00
CA ILE A 65 4.73 -11.94 -8.14
C ILE A 65 3.88 -11.98 -6.87
N GLY A 66 3.70 -10.84 -6.23
CA GLY A 66 2.90 -10.69 -5.01
C GLY A 66 1.45 -11.11 -5.21
N GLY A 67 0.83 -10.73 -6.32
CA GLY A 67 -0.54 -11.15 -6.65
C GLY A 67 -0.70 -12.67 -6.69
N ILE A 68 0.27 -13.38 -7.29
CA ILE A 68 0.28 -14.84 -7.32
C ILE A 68 0.54 -15.42 -5.93
N VAL A 69 1.58 -14.96 -5.25
CA VAL A 69 2.01 -15.49 -3.93
C VAL A 69 0.92 -15.28 -2.88
N TRP A 70 0.40 -14.05 -2.77
CA TRP A 70 -0.63 -13.73 -1.80
C TRP A 70 -1.99 -14.33 -2.15
N GLY A 71 -2.31 -14.49 -3.43
CA GLY A 71 -3.49 -15.21 -3.88
C GLY A 71 -3.49 -16.65 -3.37
N VAL A 72 -2.44 -17.40 -3.68
CA VAL A 72 -2.28 -18.79 -3.21
C VAL A 72 -2.22 -18.89 -1.69
N LEU A 73 -1.56 -17.94 -1.03
CA LEU A 73 -1.44 -17.94 0.42
C LEU A 73 -2.77 -17.61 1.10
N GLY A 74 -3.55 -16.71 0.52
CA GLY A 74 -4.88 -16.33 0.99
C GLY A 74 -5.87 -17.49 0.95
N ASP A 75 -5.82 -18.31 -0.10
CA ASP A 75 -6.65 -19.50 -0.21
C ASP A 75 -6.27 -20.60 0.82
N LYS A 76 -4.98 -20.71 1.18
CA LYS A 76 -4.46 -21.73 2.09
C LYS A 76 -4.49 -21.33 3.57
N ARG A 77 -4.18 -20.07 3.89
CA ARG A 77 -4.00 -19.58 5.27
C ARG A 77 -5.05 -18.52 5.69
N GLY A 78 -5.96 -18.22 4.79
CA GLY A 78 -6.98 -17.21 5.02
C GLY A 78 -6.53 -15.79 4.69
N ARG A 79 -7.48 -14.95 4.29
CA ARG A 79 -7.24 -13.58 3.79
C ARG A 79 -6.64 -12.63 4.82
N LEU A 80 -6.97 -12.82 6.10
CA LEU A 80 -6.41 -11.99 7.17
C LEU A 80 -4.90 -12.14 7.32
N SER A 81 -4.39 -13.37 7.23
CA SER A 81 -2.94 -13.64 7.29
C SER A 81 -2.19 -12.96 6.15
N VAL A 82 -2.81 -12.91 4.95
CA VAL A 82 -2.27 -12.19 3.79
C VAL A 82 -2.22 -10.70 4.05
N LEU A 83 -3.32 -10.11 4.55
CA LEU A 83 -3.37 -8.69 4.85
C LEU A 83 -2.27 -8.27 5.85
N PHE A 84 -2.08 -9.03 6.93
CA PHE A 84 -1.02 -8.72 7.90
C PHE A 84 0.38 -8.84 7.31
N GLY A 85 0.65 -9.94 6.62
CA GLY A 85 1.97 -10.20 6.03
C GLY A 85 2.33 -9.18 4.94
N SER A 86 1.38 -8.84 4.09
CA SER A 86 1.57 -7.89 2.99
C SER A 86 1.79 -6.47 3.48
N ILE A 87 0.97 -5.99 4.44
CA ILE A 87 1.15 -4.67 5.05
C ILE A 87 2.51 -4.55 5.74
N LEU A 88 2.88 -5.54 6.53
CA LEU A 88 4.17 -5.54 7.21
C LEU A 88 5.32 -5.46 6.20
N MET A 89 5.26 -6.28 5.17
CA MET A 89 6.29 -6.35 4.13
C MET A 89 6.46 -5.01 3.41
N TYR A 90 5.39 -4.40 2.90
CA TYR A 90 5.52 -3.14 2.17
C TYR A 90 5.87 -1.96 3.07
N SER A 91 5.37 -1.94 4.32
CA SER A 91 5.68 -0.89 5.27
C SER A 91 7.15 -0.86 5.65
N LEU A 92 7.75 -2.04 5.91
CA LEU A 92 9.17 -2.16 6.18
C LEU A 92 10.00 -1.81 4.95
N ALA A 93 9.59 -2.25 3.75
CA ALA A 93 10.26 -1.88 2.51
C ALA A 93 10.24 -0.36 2.27
N ASN A 94 9.12 0.32 2.55
CA ASN A 94 9.02 1.77 2.44
C ASN A 94 9.88 2.50 3.47
N LEU A 95 9.90 2.07 4.71
CA LEU A 95 10.84 2.61 5.69
C LEU A 95 12.29 2.48 5.22
N ALA A 96 12.66 1.29 4.71
CA ALA A 96 14.01 1.03 4.19
C ALA A 96 14.32 1.89 2.95
N ASN A 97 13.34 2.17 2.08
CA ASN A 97 13.54 3.08 0.94
C ASN A 97 13.96 4.50 1.35
N GLY A 98 13.58 4.96 2.52
CA GLY A 98 14.04 6.24 3.06
C GLY A 98 15.54 6.29 3.38
N PHE A 99 16.21 5.13 3.47
CA PHE A 99 17.64 5.01 3.79
C PHE A 99 18.51 4.63 2.60
N VAL A 100 17.96 4.42 1.40
CA VAL A 100 18.73 3.97 0.23
C VAL A 100 19.82 4.98 -0.15
N GLN A 101 20.95 4.44 -0.58
CA GLN A 101 22.13 5.20 -1.04
C GLN A 101 22.61 4.77 -2.42
N ASP A 102 22.10 3.65 -2.95
CA ASP A 102 22.47 3.10 -4.25
C ASP A 102 21.25 2.57 -5.00
N VAL A 103 21.40 2.46 -6.32
CA VAL A 103 20.31 2.05 -7.23
C VAL A 103 19.91 0.60 -7.04
N GLU A 104 20.87 -0.28 -6.75
CA GLU A 104 20.61 -1.71 -6.67
C GLU A 104 19.77 -2.06 -5.45
N THR A 105 20.15 -1.55 -4.28
CA THR A 105 19.35 -1.67 -3.04
C THR A 105 17.97 -1.08 -3.25
N TYR A 106 17.86 0.08 -3.91
CA TYR A 106 16.58 0.71 -4.20
C TYR A 106 15.70 -0.18 -5.09
N ALA A 107 16.27 -0.79 -6.13
CA ALA A 107 15.56 -1.68 -7.04
C ALA A 107 14.98 -2.91 -6.32
N TRP A 108 15.77 -3.54 -5.43
CA TRP A 108 15.31 -4.66 -4.61
C TRP A 108 14.20 -4.25 -3.63
N LEU A 109 14.34 -3.12 -2.97
CA LEU A 109 13.32 -2.63 -2.05
C LEU A 109 12.02 -2.27 -2.79
N ARG A 110 12.09 -1.75 -4.03
CA ARG A 110 10.90 -1.52 -4.85
C ARG A 110 10.21 -2.81 -5.27
N LEU A 111 10.96 -3.85 -5.59
CA LEU A 111 10.41 -5.18 -5.87
C LEU A 111 9.68 -5.74 -4.62
N ILE A 112 10.33 -5.68 -3.45
CA ILE A 112 9.73 -6.15 -2.18
C ILE A 112 8.48 -5.33 -1.81
N ALA A 113 8.54 -4.01 -1.95
CA ALA A 113 7.38 -3.14 -1.73
C ALA A 113 6.22 -3.51 -2.67
N GLY A 114 6.51 -3.79 -3.95
CA GLY A 114 5.52 -4.24 -4.93
C GLY A 114 4.88 -5.57 -4.53
N ILE A 115 5.68 -6.55 -4.08
CA ILE A 115 5.15 -7.83 -3.58
C ILE A 115 4.17 -7.59 -2.42
N GLY A 116 4.56 -6.77 -1.44
CA GLY A 116 3.70 -6.45 -0.31
C GLY A 116 2.41 -5.76 -0.73
N LEU A 117 2.51 -4.72 -1.55
CA LEU A 117 1.36 -3.90 -1.98
C LEU A 117 0.28 -4.73 -2.71
N ALA A 118 0.68 -5.73 -3.50
CA ALA A 118 -0.26 -6.58 -4.22
C ALA A 118 -1.19 -7.38 -3.29
N GLY A 119 -0.71 -7.79 -2.11
CA GLY A 119 -1.51 -8.53 -1.14
C GLY A 119 -2.60 -7.67 -0.50
N GLU A 120 -2.29 -6.41 -0.23
CA GLU A 120 -3.24 -5.45 0.34
C GLU A 120 -4.35 -5.11 -0.66
N LEU A 121 -4.01 -4.70 -1.87
CA LEU A 121 -4.95 -4.34 -2.93
C LEU A 121 -5.95 -5.48 -3.24
N GLY A 122 -5.45 -6.71 -3.34
CA GLY A 122 -6.30 -7.88 -3.65
C GLY A 122 -7.22 -8.26 -2.49
N ALA A 123 -6.67 -8.40 -1.29
CA ALA A 123 -7.40 -8.92 -0.14
C ALA A 123 -8.39 -7.89 0.45
N GLY A 124 -8.06 -6.59 0.45
CA GLY A 124 -8.90 -5.54 1.04
C GLY A 124 -10.23 -5.37 0.29
N VAL A 125 -10.18 -5.21 -1.02
CA VAL A 125 -11.39 -5.05 -1.86
C VAL A 125 -12.25 -6.31 -1.82
N THR A 126 -11.62 -7.49 -1.88
CA THR A 126 -12.35 -8.76 -1.84
C THR A 126 -13.05 -8.98 -0.51
N LEU A 127 -12.36 -8.70 0.61
CA LEU A 127 -12.94 -8.84 1.95
C LEU A 127 -14.22 -8.01 2.10
N VAL A 128 -14.18 -6.76 1.67
CA VAL A 128 -15.35 -5.88 1.74
C VAL A 128 -16.47 -6.35 0.81
N ALA A 129 -16.13 -6.81 -0.40
CA ALA A 129 -17.12 -7.35 -1.32
C ALA A 129 -17.81 -8.62 -0.79
N GLU A 130 -17.14 -9.43 0.02
CA GLU A 130 -17.71 -10.60 0.68
C GLU A 130 -18.54 -10.28 1.92
N MET A 131 -18.16 -9.24 2.67
CA MET A 131 -18.86 -8.85 3.90
C MET A 131 -20.15 -8.08 3.64
N LEU A 132 -20.28 -7.43 2.49
CA LEU A 132 -21.42 -6.59 2.20
C LEU A 132 -22.53 -7.33 1.40
N PRO A 133 -23.81 -7.09 1.74
CA PRO A 133 -24.93 -7.52 0.92
C PRO A 133 -24.84 -6.96 -0.52
N PRO A 134 -25.35 -7.67 -1.54
CA PRO A 134 -25.28 -7.22 -2.93
C PRO A 134 -25.78 -5.79 -3.16
N GLN A 135 -26.82 -5.38 -2.41
CA GLN A 135 -27.45 -4.06 -2.52
C GLN A 135 -26.56 -2.90 -2.05
N THR A 136 -25.63 -3.13 -1.13
CA THR A 136 -24.78 -2.11 -0.52
C THR A 136 -23.31 -2.22 -0.94
N ARG A 137 -22.96 -3.28 -1.68
CA ARG A 137 -21.60 -3.57 -2.14
C ARG A 137 -21.02 -2.42 -2.98
N GLY A 138 -21.83 -1.85 -3.89
CA GLY A 138 -21.43 -0.72 -4.71
C GLY A 138 -21.12 0.53 -3.88
N ILE A 139 -21.93 0.82 -2.85
CA ILE A 139 -21.67 1.98 -1.97
C ILE A 139 -20.37 1.78 -1.19
N GLY A 140 -20.15 0.58 -0.63
CA GLY A 140 -18.93 0.27 0.12
C GLY A 140 -17.67 0.42 -0.73
N THR A 141 -17.65 -0.12 -1.95
CA THR A 141 -16.52 0.01 -2.87
C THR A 141 -16.28 1.46 -3.33
N THR A 142 -17.35 2.24 -3.53
CA THR A 142 -17.24 3.67 -3.87
C THR A 142 -16.61 4.48 -2.72
N ILE A 143 -16.97 4.19 -1.48
CA ILE A 143 -16.35 4.83 -0.30
C ILE A 143 -14.87 4.51 -0.23
N ILE A 144 -14.49 3.23 -0.41
CA ILE A 144 -13.08 2.81 -0.41
C ILE A 144 -12.31 3.54 -1.50
N ALA A 145 -12.82 3.56 -2.73
CA ALA A 145 -12.18 4.26 -3.84
C ALA A 145 -12.06 5.77 -3.59
N GLY A 146 -13.11 6.41 -3.07
CA GLY A 146 -13.12 7.83 -2.74
C GLY A 146 -12.08 8.19 -1.67
N VAL A 147 -11.99 7.40 -0.61
CA VAL A 147 -10.97 7.60 0.44
C VAL A 147 -9.57 7.33 -0.12
N GLY A 148 -9.40 6.33 -0.99
CA GLY A 148 -8.14 6.05 -1.66
C GLY A 148 -7.62 7.24 -2.47
N ILE A 149 -8.49 7.96 -3.19
CA ILE A 149 -8.10 9.16 -3.95
C ILE A 149 -7.51 10.23 -3.02
N LEU A 150 -7.99 10.36 -1.78
CA LEU A 150 -7.39 11.28 -0.81
C LEU A 150 -5.95 10.89 -0.46
N GLY A 151 -5.59 9.61 -0.55
CA GLY A 151 -4.20 9.14 -0.44
C GLY A 151 -3.31 9.73 -1.53
N ALA A 152 -3.81 9.79 -2.78
CA ALA A 152 -3.09 10.45 -3.88
C ALA A 152 -2.88 11.94 -3.61
N VAL A 153 -3.92 12.63 -3.12
CA VAL A 153 -3.82 14.06 -2.75
C VAL A 153 -2.77 14.26 -1.65
N LEU A 154 -2.78 13.41 -0.62
CA LEU A 154 -1.77 13.48 0.44
C LEU A 154 -0.35 13.25 -0.12
N ALA A 155 -0.15 12.30 -1.04
CA ALA A 155 1.14 12.03 -1.66
C ALA A 155 1.70 13.26 -2.39
N VAL A 156 0.85 14.00 -3.11
CA VAL A 156 1.23 15.24 -3.77
C VAL A 156 1.63 16.31 -2.75
N ILE A 157 0.81 16.54 -1.73
CA ILE A 157 1.09 17.54 -0.68
C ILE A 157 2.42 17.21 0.03
N VAL A 158 2.59 15.96 0.43
CA VAL A 158 3.79 15.48 1.12
C VAL A 158 5.03 15.64 0.26
N SER A 159 4.94 15.37 -1.05
CA SER A 159 6.05 15.53 -1.99
C SER A 159 6.53 16.98 -2.15
N TRP A 160 5.67 17.97 -1.86
CA TRP A 160 6.03 19.38 -1.90
C TRP A 160 6.63 19.88 -0.60
N VAL A 161 6.20 19.32 0.54
CA VAL A 161 6.57 19.81 1.87
C VAL A 161 7.74 19.05 2.47
N LEU A 162 7.84 17.75 2.19
CA LEU A 162 8.84 16.87 2.77
C LEU A 162 9.88 16.43 1.73
N SER A 163 11.10 16.12 2.21
CA SER A 163 12.06 15.43 1.35
C SER A 163 11.56 14.02 1.01
N TRP A 164 12.02 13.47 -0.11
CA TRP A 164 11.66 12.13 -0.57
C TRP A 164 11.91 11.03 0.49
N ARG A 165 12.95 11.18 1.32
CA ARG A 165 13.24 10.25 2.43
C ARG A 165 12.15 10.27 3.50
N HIS A 166 11.75 11.47 3.94
CA HIS A 166 10.69 11.64 4.93
C HIS A 166 9.33 11.19 4.39
N ALA A 167 9.08 11.39 3.10
CA ALA A 167 7.87 10.94 2.45
C ALA A 167 7.74 9.40 2.47
N TYR A 168 8.85 8.67 2.24
CA TYR A 168 8.88 7.21 2.40
C TYR A 168 8.67 6.76 3.84
N TRP A 169 9.32 7.43 4.80
CA TRP A 169 9.11 7.11 6.22
C TRP A 169 7.67 7.33 6.65
N LEU A 170 7.05 8.41 6.20
CA LEU A 170 5.63 8.66 6.47
C LEU A 170 4.75 7.52 5.92
N GLY A 171 4.96 7.08 4.69
CA GLY A 171 4.23 5.96 4.09
C GLY A 171 4.40 4.66 4.87
N GLY A 172 5.64 4.33 5.24
CA GLY A 172 5.92 3.14 6.04
C GLY A 172 5.30 3.19 7.44
N ILE A 173 5.34 4.35 8.11
CA ILE A 173 4.70 4.56 9.42
C ILE A 173 3.18 4.43 9.30
N MET A 174 2.56 5.04 8.29
CA MET A 174 1.11 4.91 8.07
C MET A 174 0.70 3.45 7.86
N GLY A 175 1.48 2.68 7.11
CA GLY A 175 1.23 1.24 6.93
C GLY A 175 1.35 0.45 8.24
N LEU A 176 2.36 0.72 9.08
CA LEU A 176 2.49 0.08 10.39
C LEU A 176 1.36 0.49 11.35
N MET A 177 0.94 1.76 11.34
CA MET A 177 -0.21 2.21 12.11
C MET A 177 -1.51 1.51 11.68
N LEU A 178 -1.70 1.33 10.37
CA LEU A 178 -2.81 0.57 9.82
C LEU A 178 -2.79 -0.90 10.29
N LEU A 179 -1.60 -1.52 10.32
CA LEU A 179 -1.43 -2.88 10.83
C LEU A 179 -1.89 -2.99 12.29
N VAL A 180 -1.43 -2.08 13.16
CA VAL A 180 -1.83 -2.03 14.58
C VAL A 180 -3.35 -1.83 14.72
N LEU A 181 -3.92 -0.92 13.94
CA LEU A 181 -5.37 -0.66 13.95
C LEU A 181 -6.17 -1.91 13.55
N ARG A 182 -5.71 -2.67 12.57
CA ARG A 182 -6.36 -3.92 12.15
C ARG A 182 -6.30 -5.00 13.21
N VAL A 183 -5.16 -5.16 13.90
CA VAL A 183 -5.04 -6.10 15.03
C VAL A 183 -6.05 -5.73 16.12
N GLY A 184 -6.09 -4.46 16.52
CA GLY A 184 -7.01 -3.98 17.57
C GLY A 184 -8.50 -4.17 17.21
N VAL A 185 -8.88 -3.97 15.94
CA VAL A 185 -10.26 -4.19 15.50
C VAL A 185 -10.65 -5.66 15.51
N LEU A 186 -9.70 -6.57 15.20
CA LEU A 186 -9.97 -8.01 15.21
C LEU A 186 -10.06 -8.59 16.62
N GLU A 187 -9.26 -8.08 17.55
CA GLU A 187 -9.29 -8.53 18.96
C GLU A 187 -10.53 -8.04 19.71
N SER A 188 -11.14 -6.92 19.27
CA SER A 188 -12.32 -6.33 19.89
C SER A 188 -13.65 -6.90 19.42
N GLY A 189 -13.69 -7.84 18.49
CA GLY A 189 -14.88 -8.43 17.86
C GLY A 189 -15.06 -9.90 18.08
#